data_c30f2410a958b294757287b32bb8a831
#
_entry.id   c30f2410a958b294757287b32bb8a831
#
_cell.length_a   1.000
_cell.length_b   1.000
_cell.length_c   1.000
_cell.angle_alpha   90.00
_cell.angle_beta   90.00
_cell.angle_gamma   90.00
#
_symmetry.space_group_name_H-M   'P 1'
#
loop_
_entity.id
_entity.type
_entity.pdbx_description
1 polymer ?
#
loop_
_entity_poly.entity_id
_entity_poly.type
_entity_poly.pdbx_seq_one_letter_code
_entity_poly.pdbx_strand_id
1 'polypeptide(L)'
;MINLMYCGNEKMFDGILISLLSIEKHTKEPLNVYLMTMDLEDIKKEYKPITEEERQIIEDILKEKKEKNIVNLVDTSDLYREEFNKNSNQNTHYTPYIFIRIMSDEIEELPNKVLYLDADIIAYRDIKEIFDTDMTNVEIAASLDAIGRKAISPDYMNSGVILMNLDEIKRTGCFKKARDICRKKKMVLPDQTALNKACTEKIYFPDKYNEQHQRQEDTVLRHFSLTFRAKPYPTYINAKPWQIDEIHKKYNIYD
;
A
#
# COMPACT_ATOMS: atom_id res chain seq x y z
N MET A 1 -3.91 -16.71 -10.44
CA MET A 1 -4.61 -15.62 -9.72
C MET A 1 -3.60 -14.88 -8.87
N ILE A 2 -3.63 -13.56 -8.88
CA ILE A 2 -2.72 -12.72 -8.11
C ILE A 2 -3.50 -12.14 -6.92
N ASN A 3 -3.02 -12.38 -5.71
CA ASN A 3 -3.61 -11.83 -4.49
C ASN A 3 -3.02 -10.44 -4.22
N LEU A 4 -3.89 -9.43 -4.21
CA LEU A 4 -3.56 -8.03 -3.96
C LEU A 4 -4.18 -7.57 -2.65
N MET A 5 -3.47 -6.74 -1.91
CA MET A 5 -3.96 -6.13 -0.68
C MET A 5 -3.78 -4.61 -0.75
N TYR A 6 -4.85 -3.88 -0.48
CA TYR A 6 -4.86 -2.43 -0.30
C TYR A 6 -5.38 -2.08 1.08
N CYS A 7 -4.81 -1.04 1.69
CA CYS A 7 -5.26 -0.55 2.98
C CYS A 7 -5.69 0.91 2.87
N GLY A 8 -6.88 1.23 3.38
CA GLY A 8 -7.36 2.61 3.28
C GLY A 8 -8.75 2.84 3.86
N ASN A 9 -9.24 4.03 3.58
CA ASN A 9 -10.57 4.49 3.92
C ASN A 9 -11.29 5.02 2.66
N GLU A 10 -12.51 5.55 2.80
CA GLU A 10 -13.30 6.12 1.68
C GLU A 10 -12.49 7.05 0.77
N LYS A 11 -11.55 7.84 1.33
CA LYS A 11 -10.72 8.79 0.57
C LYS A 11 -9.69 8.13 -0.35
N MET A 12 -9.43 6.83 -0.17
CA MET A 12 -8.50 6.07 -1.00
C MET A 12 -9.19 5.37 -2.18
N PHE A 13 -10.53 5.40 -2.24
CA PHE A 13 -11.32 4.71 -3.26
C PHE A 13 -10.83 4.98 -4.69
N ASP A 14 -10.75 6.24 -5.10
CA ASP A 14 -10.31 6.62 -6.45
C ASP A 14 -8.89 6.13 -6.75
N GLY A 15 -7.98 6.27 -5.78
CA GLY A 15 -6.60 5.81 -5.92
C GLY A 15 -6.51 4.30 -6.10
N ILE A 16 -7.25 3.54 -5.29
CA ILE A 16 -7.32 2.07 -5.38
C ILE A 16 -7.91 1.65 -6.71
N LEU A 17 -9.02 2.25 -7.15
CA LEU A 17 -9.66 1.95 -8.42
C LEU A 17 -8.72 2.21 -9.61
N ILE A 18 -8.05 3.36 -9.65
CA ILE A 18 -7.08 3.71 -10.70
C ILE A 18 -5.91 2.72 -10.70
N SER A 19 -5.38 2.38 -9.53
CA SER A 19 -4.32 1.38 -9.38
C SER A 19 -4.75 0.03 -9.94
N LEU A 20 -5.91 -0.47 -9.55
CA LEU A 20 -6.47 -1.75 -10.00
C LEU A 20 -6.72 -1.77 -11.52
N LEU A 21 -7.30 -0.71 -12.09
CA LEU A 21 -7.50 -0.59 -13.54
C LEU A 21 -6.19 -0.60 -14.31
N SER A 22 -5.14 0.03 -13.77
CA SER A 22 -3.81 0.01 -14.38
C SER A 22 -3.20 -1.40 -14.38
N ILE A 23 -3.37 -2.15 -13.29
CA ILE A 23 -2.92 -3.53 -13.17
C ILE A 23 -3.70 -4.44 -14.13
N GLU A 24 -5.03 -4.32 -14.10
CA GLU A 24 -5.94 -5.10 -14.94
C GLU A 24 -5.62 -4.95 -16.44
N LYS A 25 -5.24 -3.75 -16.86
CA LYS A 25 -4.84 -3.45 -18.24
C LYS A 25 -3.60 -4.23 -18.69
N HIS A 26 -2.69 -4.55 -17.79
CA HIS A 26 -1.38 -5.11 -18.12
C HIS A 26 -1.23 -6.59 -17.71
N THR A 27 -2.02 -7.07 -16.77
CA THR A 27 -1.94 -8.42 -16.23
C THR A 27 -2.98 -9.34 -16.85
N LYS A 28 -2.57 -10.54 -17.26
CA LYS A 28 -3.49 -11.57 -17.82
C LYS A 28 -4.15 -12.42 -16.73
N GLU A 29 -3.49 -12.55 -15.60
CA GLU A 29 -4.00 -13.33 -14.47
C GLU A 29 -5.24 -12.69 -13.84
N PRO A 30 -6.21 -13.49 -13.38
CA PRO A 30 -7.28 -12.97 -12.52
C PRO A 30 -6.72 -12.40 -11.23
N LEU A 31 -7.36 -11.37 -10.71
CA LEU A 31 -7.03 -10.69 -9.46
C LEU A 31 -7.95 -11.16 -8.33
N ASN A 32 -7.38 -11.39 -7.16
CA ASN A 32 -8.08 -11.59 -5.91
C ASN A 32 -7.68 -10.43 -4.98
N VAL A 33 -8.56 -9.45 -4.86
CA VAL A 33 -8.28 -8.19 -4.20
C VAL A 33 -8.84 -8.20 -2.79
N TYR A 34 -8.05 -7.78 -1.82
CA TYR A 34 -8.42 -7.56 -0.43
C TYR A 34 -8.37 -6.08 -0.12
N LEU A 35 -9.52 -5.47 0.09
CA LEU A 35 -9.68 -4.10 0.54
C LEU A 35 -9.75 -4.11 2.07
N MET A 36 -8.66 -3.72 2.71
CA MET A 36 -8.57 -3.68 4.16
C MET A 36 -8.94 -2.30 4.66
N THR A 37 -9.94 -2.21 5.52
CA THR A 37 -10.46 -0.93 6.01
C THR A 37 -10.72 -0.95 7.50
N MET A 38 -11.01 0.22 8.07
CA MET A 38 -11.39 0.38 9.47
C MET A 38 -12.43 1.49 9.60
N ASP A 39 -13.43 1.29 10.45
CA ASP A 39 -14.29 2.35 10.96
C ASP A 39 -13.67 2.91 12.26
N LEU A 40 -13.17 4.13 12.17
CA LEU A 40 -12.55 4.85 13.28
C LEU A 40 -13.17 6.26 13.42
N GLU A 41 -14.47 6.42 13.10
CA GLU A 41 -15.19 7.68 13.25
C GLU A 41 -15.25 8.16 14.70
N ASP A 42 -15.14 7.26 15.67
CA ASP A 42 -15.00 7.56 17.09
C ASP A 42 -13.68 8.26 17.44
N ILE A 43 -12.62 8.05 16.66
CA ILE A 43 -11.34 8.75 16.79
C ILE A 43 -11.39 10.06 16.01
N LYS A 44 -11.89 10.04 14.76
CA LYS A 44 -12.00 11.21 13.91
C LYS A 44 -13.09 11.01 12.86
N LYS A 45 -14.07 11.91 12.79
CA LYS A 45 -15.24 11.82 11.89
C LYS A 45 -14.92 11.55 10.41
N GLU A 46 -13.71 11.85 9.97
CA GLU A 46 -13.26 11.63 8.60
C GLU A 46 -12.59 10.26 8.38
N TYR A 47 -12.50 9.43 9.42
CA TYR A 47 -11.94 8.08 9.35
C TYR A 47 -13.05 7.06 9.10
N LYS A 48 -13.77 7.24 7.97
CA LYS A 48 -14.83 6.36 7.52
C LYS A 48 -14.25 5.20 6.74
N PRO A 49 -14.80 3.98 6.88
CA PRO A 49 -14.34 2.82 6.15
C PRO A 49 -14.62 2.93 4.64
N ILE A 50 -13.97 2.08 3.85
CA ILE A 50 -14.46 1.72 2.52
C ILE A 50 -15.76 0.97 2.71
N THR A 51 -16.81 1.32 1.96
CA THR A 51 -18.15 0.73 2.09
C THR A 51 -18.30 -0.53 1.24
N GLU A 52 -19.31 -1.33 1.54
CA GLU A 52 -19.69 -2.48 0.72
C GLU A 52 -20.15 -2.04 -0.68
N GLU A 53 -20.79 -0.87 -0.80
CA GLU A 53 -21.17 -0.29 -2.09
C GLU A 53 -19.93 0.04 -2.94
N GLU A 54 -18.92 0.66 -2.35
CA GLU A 54 -17.65 0.95 -3.04
C GLU A 54 -16.91 -0.33 -3.43
N ARG A 55 -16.89 -1.35 -2.56
CA ARG A 55 -16.36 -2.67 -2.88
C ARG A 55 -17.07 -3.27 -4.09
N GLN A 56 -18.41 -3.23 -4.11
CA GLN A 56 -19.22 -3.78 -5.21
C GLN A 56 -18.94 -3.05 -6.53
N ILE A 57 -18.83 -1.72 -6.51
CA ILE A 57 -18.46 -0.92 -7.69
C ILE A 57 -17.12 -1.39 -8.26
N ILE A 58 -16.10 -1.56 -7.41
CA ILE A 58 -14.78 -2.05 -7.86
C ILE A 58 -14.91 -3.45 -8.45
N GLU A 59 -15.64 -4.35 -7.80
CA GLU A 59 -15.81 -5.73 -8.26
C GLU A 59 -16.50 -5.80 -9.61
N ASP A 60 -17.59 -5.07 -9.81
CA ASP A 60 -18.34 -5.02 -11.06
C ASP A 60 -17.45 -4.54 -12.21
N ILE A 61 -16.71 -3.45 -12.01
CA ILE A 61 -15.78 -2.91 -13.00
C ILE A 61 -14.69 -3.93 -13.35
N LEU A 62 -14.12 -4.62 -12.36
CA LEU A 62 -13.07 -5.63 -12.59
C LEU A 62 -13.63 -6.89 -13.26
N LYS A 63 -14.85 -7.32 -12.92
CA LYS A 63 -15.53 -8.47 -13.55
C LYS A 63 -15.89 -8.22 -15.00
N GLU A 64 -16.20 -6.98 -15.41
CA GLU A 64 -16.36 -6.63 -16.81
C GLU A 64 -15.09 -6.92 -17.64
N LYS A 65 -13.90 -6.86 -17.03
CA LYS A 65 -12.63 -7.17 -17.69
C LYS A 65 -12.31 -8.66 -17.64
N LYS A 66 -12.45 -9.26 -16.47
CA LYS A 66 -12.26 -10.70 -16.24
C LYS A 66 -13.26 -11.20 -15.19
N GLU A 67 -14.17 -12.08 -15.59
CA GLU A 67 -15.21 -12.66 -14.73
C GLU A 67 -14.66 -13.29 -13.44
N LYS A 68 -13.42 -13.81 -13.50
CA LYS A 68 -12.76 -14.48 -12.37
C LYS A 68 -12.11 -13.52 -11.35
N ASN A 69 -12.20 -12.21 -11.56
CA ASN A 69 -11.75 -11.24 -10.58
C ASN A 69 -12.67 -11.25 -9.36
N ILE A 70 -12.09 -11.15 -8.16
CA ILE A 70 -12.79 -11.17 -6.87
C ILE A 70 -12.32 -9.97 -6.05
N VAL A 71 -13.25 -9.34 -5.35
CA VAL A 71 -12.95 -8.25 -4.42
C VAL A 71 -13.56 -8.54 -3.05
N ASN A 72 -12.72 -8.64 -2.05
CA ASN A 72 -13.09 -8.87 -0.66
C ASN A 72 -12.94 -7.57 0.12
N LEU A 73 -13.91 -7.26 0.99
CA LEU A 73 -13.81 -6.18 1.96
C LEU A 73 -13.60 -6.79 3.34
N VAL A 74 -12.55 -6.33 4.04
CA VAL A 74 -12.20 -6.84 5.37
C VAL A 74 -12.09 -5.66 6.33
N ASP A 75 -12.95 -5.65 7.33
CA ASP A 75 -12.90 -4.65 8.42
C ASP A 75 -11.93 -5.13 9.51
N THR A 76 -10.92 -4.32 9.77
CA THR A 76 -9.89 -4.59 10.78
C THR A 76 -9.97 -3.65 11.98
N SER A 77 -11.12 -3.01 12.20
CA SER A 77 -11.33 -2.01 13.27
C SER A 77 -11.05 -2.57 14.66
N ASP A 78 -11.58 -3.75 14.96
CA ASP A 78 -11.42 -4.36 16.28
C ASP A 78 -9.96 -4.80 16.50
N LEU A 79 -9.34 -5.41 15.49
CA LEU A 79 -7.92 -5.77 15.54
C LEU A 79 -7.03 -4.53 15.77
N TYR A 80 -7.32 -3.42 15.08
CA TYR A 80 -6.61 -2.17 15.32
C TYR A 80 -6.78 -1.65 16.75
N ARG A 81 -7.99 -1.68 17.29
CA ARG A 81 -8.28 -1.25 18.67
C ARG A 81 -7.55 -2.13 19.69
N GLU A 82 -7.46 -3.42 19.45
CA GLU A 82 -6.72 -4.35 20.28
C GLU A 82 -5.22 -4.08 20.23
N GLU A 83 -4.64 -4.01 19.02
CA GLU A 83 -3.20 -3.93 18.80
C GLU A 83 -2.63 -2.53 19.03
N PHE A 84 -3.39 -1.47 18.75
CA PHE A 84 -2.88 -0.09 18.72
C PHE A 84 -3.59 0.88 19.67
N ASN A 85 -4.44 0.41 20.59
CA ASN A 85 -5.01 1.26 21.61
C ASN A 85 -3.90 1.93 22.43
N LYS A 86 -3.85 3.29 22.40
CA LYS A 86 -2.84 4.11 23.08
C LYS A 86 -1.40 3.95 22.52
N ASN A 87 -1.25 3.81 21.20
CA ASN A 87 0.09 3.76 20.60
C ASN A 87 0.75 5.15 20.54
N SER A 88 2.09 5.19 20.57
CA SER A 88 2.89 6.44 20.51
C SER A 88 2.75 7.19 19.18
N ASN A 89 2.23 6.56 18.13
CA ASN A 89 2.09 7.11 16.78
C ASN A 89 0.64 7.42 16.39
N GLN A 90 -0.32 7.40 17.32
CA GLN A 90 -1.73 7.67 17.05
C GLN A 90 -1.99 9.08 16.49
N ASN A 91 -1.18 10.06 16.89
CA ASN A 91 -1.28 11.47 16.48
C ASN A 91 -0.12 11.87 15.54
N THR A 92 0.27 11.03 14.60
CA THR A 92 1.27 11.37 13.59
C THR A 92 0.61 12.07 12.39
N HIS A 93 1.43 12.50 11.43
CA HIS A 93 0.94 13.03 10.15
C HIS A 93 0.21 11.97 9.30
N TYR A 94 0.48 10.69 9.55
CA TYR A 94 -0.14 9.58 8.83
C TYR A 94 -1.43 9.12 9.50
N THR A 95 -2.36 8.63 8.68
CA THR A 95 -3.60 8.04 9.18
C THR A 95 -3.37 6.67 9.80
N PRO A 96 -4.25 6.21 10.70
CA PRO A 96 -4.15 4.88 11.32
C PRO A 96 -4.09 3.71 10.33
N TYR A 97 -4.63 3.88 9.13
CA TYR A 97 -4.72 2.85 8.08
C TYR A 97 -3.36 2.31 7.63
N ILE A 98 -2.26 3.06 7.84
CA ILE A 98 -0.90 2.57 7.56
C ILE A 98 -0.51 1.35 8.42
N PHE A 99 -1.14 1.18 9.60
CA PHE A 99 -0.83 0.06 10.49
C PHE A 99 -1.47 -1.25 10.06
N ILE A 100 -2.48 -1.23 9.18
CA ILE A 100 -3.15 -2.46 8.73
C ILE A 100 -2.14 -3.41 8.09
N ARG A 101 -1.19 -2.90 7.27
CA ARG A 101 -0.19 -3.74 6.62
C ARG A 101 0.68 -4.55 7.58
N ILE A 102 0.95 -4.05 8.78
CA ILE A 102 1.72 -4.75 9.81
C ILE A 102 0.85 -5.57 10.78
N MET A 103 -0.45 -5.64 10.51
CA MET A 103 -1.40 -6.52 11.19
C MET A 103 -1.81 -7.71 10.30
N SER A 104 -1.34 -7.76 9.05
CA SER A 104 -1.78 -8.76 8.07
C SER A 104 -1.50 -10.21 8.48
N ASP A 105 -0.56 -10.46 9.38
CA ASP A 105 -0.30 -11.77 9.96
C ASP A 105 -1.40 -12.27 10.92
N GLU A 106 -2.25 -11.38 11.42
CA GLU A 106 -3.39 -11.71 12.31
C GLU A 106 -4.73 -11.80 11.55
N ILE A 107 -4.73 -11.59 10.22
CA ILE A 107 -5.95 -11.58 9.39
C ILE A 107 -6.11 -12.91 8.69
N GLU A 108 -7.13 -13.68 9.11
CA GLU A 108 -7.36 -15.06 8.65
C GLU A 108 -7.80 -15.14 7.19
N GLU A 109 -8.48 -14.11 6.68
CA GLU A 109 -8.97 -14.04 5.30
C GLU A 109 -7.86 -13.92 4.26
N LEU A 110 -6.66 -13.48 4.68
CA LEU A 110 -5.55 -13.28 3.76
C LEU A 110 -4.86 -14.61 3.39
N PRO A 111 -4.57 -14.81 2.09
CA PRO A 111 -3.77 -15.96 1.64
C PRO A 111 -2.30 -15.79 2.05
N ASN A 112 -1.58 -16.90 2.16
CA ASN A 112 -0.17 -16.91 2.57
C ASN A 112 0.72 -15.98 1.76
N LYS A 113 0.49 -15.87 0.47
CA LYS A 113 1.24 -14.99 -0.42
C LYS A 113 0.35 -13.87 -0.91
N VAL A 114 0.70 -12.64 -0.59
CA VAL A 114 -0.07 -11.45 -0.96
C VAL A 114 0.87 -10.30 -1.34
N LEU A 115 0.52 -9.58 -2.40
CA LEU A 115 1.21 -8.36 -2.82
C LEU A 115 0.45 -7.16 -2.28
N TYR A 116 1.02 -6.49 -1.29
CA TYR A 116 0.53 -5.22 -0.77
C TYR A 116 0.93 -4.07 -1.69
N LEU A 117 -0.02 -3.18 -1.95
CA LEU A 117 0.18 -1.96 -2.74
C LEU A 117 -0.44 -0.75 -2.02
N ASP A 118 0.30 0.37 -1.98
CA ASP A 118 -0.27 1.66 -1.62
C ASP A 118 -1.27 2.12 -2.72
N ALA A 119 -2.27 2.92 -2.35
CA ALA A 119 -3.31 3.41 -3.26
C ALA A 119 -2.79 4.36 -4.36
N ASP A 120 -1.55 4.82 -4.26
CA ASP A 120 -0.89 5.70 -5.22
C ASP A 120 0.14 4.98 -6.12
N ILE A 121 -0.14 3.72 -6.42
CA ILE A 121 0.64 2.89 -7.34
C ILE A 121 -0.06 2.81 -8.70
N ILE A 122 0.70 2.95 -9.79
CA ILE A 122 0.25 2.74 -11.17
C ILE A 122 1.12 1.69 -11.84
N ALA A 123 0.48 0.68 -12.43
CA ALA A 123 1.15 -0.34 -13.24
C ALA A 123 1.32 0.12 -14.70
N TYR A 124 2.49 -0.16 -15.26
CA TYR A 124 2.82 0.07 -16.67
C TYR A 124 3.18 -1.21 -17.40
N ARG A 125 3.33 -2.32 -16.67
CA ARG A 125 3.62 -3.66 -17.17
C ARG A 125 2.96 -4.72 -16.30
N ASP A 126 3.02 -5.98 -16.75
CA ASP A 126 2.49 -7.12 -15.98
C ASP A 126 3.23 -7.26 -14.64
N ILE A 127 2.47 -7.41 -13.57
CA ILE A 127 2.98 -7.59 -12.21
C ILE A 127 3.24 -9.06 -11.85
N LYS A 128 2.98 -9.98 -12.78
CA LYS A 128 3.10 -11.41 -12.52
C LYS A 128 4.54 -11.80 -12.09
N GLU A 129 5.55 -11.18 -12.68
CA GLU A 129 6.96 -11.42 -12.32
C GLU A 129 7.24 -11.11 -10.83
N ILE A 130 6.63 -10.03 -10.31
CA ILE A 130 6.73 -9.69 -8.88
C ILE A 130 6.08 -10.78 -8.05
N PHE A 131 4.85 -11.15 -8.40
CA PHE A 131 4.07 -12.12 -7.63
C PHE A 131 4.66 -13.53 -7.69
N ASP A 132 5.31 -13.92 -8.77
CA ASP A 132 5.95 -15.23 -8.94
C ASP A 132 7.30 -15.38 -8.21
N THR A 133 7.84 -14.31 -7.63
CA THR A 133 9.08 -14.37 -6.86
C THR A 133 9.02 -15.49 -5.81
N ASP A 134 10.06 -16.31 -5.76
CA ASP A 134 10.19 -17.35 -4.73
C ASP A 134 10.39 -16.70 -3.35
N MET A 135 9.44 -16.95 -2.46
CA MET A 135 9.43 -16.43 -1.09
C MET A 135 9.78 -17.49 -0.05
N THR A 136 10.41 -18.60 -0.44
CA THR A 136 10.81 -19.66 0.49
C THR A 136 11.80 -19.13 1.53
N ASN A 137 11.46 -19.23 2.81
CA ASN A 137 12.21 -18.67 3.94
C ASN A 137 12.39 -17.14 3.90
N VAL A 138 11.56 -16.41 3.16
CA VAL A 138 11.58 -14.96 3.05
C VAL A 138 10.32 -14.36 3.65
N GLU A 139 10.46 -13.39 4.54
CA GLU A 139 9.34 -12.69 5.17
C GLU A 139 8.68 -11.72 4.20
N ILE A 140 9.49 -10.83 3.62
CA ILE A 140 9.02 -9.78 2.71
C ILE A 140 10.00 -9.54 1.57
N ALA A 141 9.46 -9.09 0.43
CA ALA A 141 10.25 -8.57 -0.68
C ALA A 141 9.75 -7.18 -1.08
N ALA A 142 10.65 -6.19 -1.17
CA ALA A 142 10.33 -4.81 -1.50
C ALA A 142 11.54 -4.08 -2.10
N SER A 143 11.31 -2.96 -2.81
CA SER A 143 12.39 -2.12 -3.33
C SER A 143 12.93 -1.17 -2.25
N LEU A 144 14.15 -0.70 -2.44
CA LEU A 144 14.75 0.30 -1.56
C LEU A 144 13.98 1.64 -1.64
N ASP A 145 13.91 2.33 -0.50
CA ASP A 145 13.33 3.68 -0.44
C ASP A 145 14.30 4.70 -1.04
N ALA A 146 13.82 5.54 -1.94
CA ALA A 146 14.64 6.49 -2.68
C ALA A 146 15.38 7.51 -1.80
N ILE A 147 14.76 7.92 -0.70
CA ILE A 147 15.33 8.86 0.28
C ILE A 147 15.93 8.09 1.45
N GLY A 148 15.21 7.11 1.99
CA GLY A 148 15.59 6.36 3.18
C GLY A 148 16.93 5.64 3.03
N ARG A 149 17.23 5.06 1.84
CA ARG A 149 18.53 4.43 1.56
C ARG A 149 19.72 5.39 1.65
N LYS A 150 19.48 6.69 1.52
CA LYS A 150 20.51 7.74 1.63
C LYS A 150 20.56 8.38 3.02
N ALA A 151 19.38 8.50 3.66
CA ALA A 151 19.24 9.30 4.89
C ALA A 151 19.17 8.46 6.17
N ILE A 152 18.80 7.18 6.08
CA ILE A 152 18.58 6.31 7.25
C ILE A 152 19.53 5.10 7.24
N SER A 153 19.44 4.25 6.20
CA SER A 153 20.29 3.06 6.04
C SER A 153 20.34 2.65 4.57
N PRO A 154 21.49 2.21 4.02
CA PRO A 154 21.61 1.77 2.63
C PRO A 154 20.64 0.66 2.21
N ASP A 155 20.17 -0.13 3.16
CA ASP A 155 19.23 -1.25 3.00
C ASP A 155 17.79 -0.91 3.40
N TYR A 156 17.47 0.39 3.55
CA TYR A 156 16.14 0.84 3.95
C TYR A 156 15.12 0.67 2.82
N MET A 157 14.13 -0.20 3.05
CA MET A 157 13.06 -0.51 2.09
C MET A 157 11.92 0.51 2.15
N ASN A 158 11.30 0.75 1.01
CA ASN A 158 10.00 1.43 0.90
C ASN A 158 8.85 0.44 1.14
N SER A 159 7.82 0.87 1.86
CA SER A 159 6.69 0.03 2.25
C SER A 159 5.47 0.12 1.34
N GLY A 160 5.54 0.82 0.21
CA GLY A 160 4.38 1.00 -0.68
C GLY A 160 4.13 -0.15 -1.66
N VAL A 161 5.13 -1.00 -1.89
CA VAL A 161 5.02 -2.25 -2.67
C VAL A 161 5.75 -3.34 -1.89
N ILE A 162 5.00 -4.30 -1.33
CA ILE A 162 5.56 -5.38 -0.52
C ILE A 162 4.94 -6.71 -0.92
N LEU A 163 5.74 -7.65 -1.40
CA LEU A 163 5.32 -9.04 -1.48
C LEU A 163 5.56 -9.70 -0.12
N MET A 164 4.51 -10.28 0.46
CA MET A 164 4.51 -10.86 1.81
C MET A 164 4.34 -12.37 1.73
N ASN A 165 5.09 -13.09 2.58
CA ASN A 165 4.87 -14.49 2.91
C ASN A 165 4.37 -14.57 4.36
N LEU A 166 3.05 -14.65 4.54
CA LEU A 166 2.43 -14.57 5.86
C LEU A 166 2.79 -15.76 6.76
N ASP A 167 3.08 -16.94 6.21
CA ASP A 167 3.56 -18.08 7.00
C ASP A 167 4.92 -17.79 7.62
N GLU A 168 5.87 -17.26 6.85
CA GLU A 168 7.18 -16.89 7.36
C GLU A 168 7.11 -15.73 8.35
N ILE A 169 6.28 -14.74 8.06
CA ILE A 169 6.02 -13.59 8.95
C ILE A 169 5.48 -14.07 10.30
N LYS A 170 4.51 -15.00 10.29
CA LYS A 170 3.98 -15.63 11.52
C LYS A 170 5.05 -16.45 12.25
N ARG A 171 5.81 -17.25 11.52
CA ARG A 171 6.87 -18.10 12.08
C ARG A 171 7.95 -17.30 12.80
N THR A 172 8.41 -16.19 12.21
CA THR A 172 9.47 -15.33 12.80
C THR A 172 8.93 -14.33 13.81
N GLY A 173 7.63 -14.03 13.74
CA GLY A 173 6.97 -13.00 14.53
C GLY A 173 7.45 -11.58 14.20
N CYS A 174 7.97 -11.35 12.99
CA CYS A 174 8.54 -10.04 12.62
C CYS A 174 7.49 -8.94 12.61
N PHE A 175 6.23 -9.18 12.17
CA PHE A 175 5.19 -8.16 12.21
C PHE A 175 4.72 -7.86 13.63
N LYS A 176 4.67 -8.86 14.51
CA LYS A 176 4.44 -8.62 15.95
C LYS A 176 5.53 -7.71 16.54
N LYS A 177 6.80 -7.95 16.20
CA LYS A 177 7.91 -7.07 16.61
C LYS A 177 7.76 -5.67 16.01
N ALA A 178 7.30 -5.55 14.74
CA ALA A 178 7.04 -4.25 14.11
C ALA A 178 5.93 -3.49 14.84
N ARG A 179 4.81 -4.14 15.20
CA ARG A 179 3.73 -3.55 16.02
C ARG A 179 4.25 -3.08 17.37
N ASP A 180 5.09 -3.88 18.05
CA ASP A 180 5.72 -3.51 19.33
C ASP A 180 6.60 -2.27 19.23
N ILE A 181 7.35 -2.12 18.13
CA ILE A 181 8.18 -0.93 17.85
C ILE A 181 7.28 0.29 17.66
N CYS A 182 6.20 0.17 16.86
CA CYS A 182 5.25 1.24 16.62
C CYS A 182 4.54 1.71 17.89
N ARG A 183 4.17 0.79 18.79
CA ARG A 183 3.54 1.13 20.06
C ARG A 183 4.45 1.93 20.99
N LYS A 184 5.73 1.61 21.01
CA LYS A 184 6.70 2.13 21.99
C LYS A 184 7.44 3.39 21.54
N LYS A 185 7.57 3.61 20.22
CA LYS A 185 8.43 4.68 19.68
C LYS A 185 7.67 5.55 18.68
N LYS A 186 7.71 6.86 18.92
CA LYS A 186 7.27 7.83 17.91
C LYS A 186 8.28 7.90 16.77
N MET A 187 7.82 7.76 15.53
CA MET A 187 8.65 7.72 14.32
C MET A 187 8.05 8.58 13.22
N VAL A 188 8.91 9.04 12.30
CA VAL A 188 8.47 9.85 11.13
C VAL A 188 7.72 8.98 10.12
N LEU A 189 8.22 7.77 9.86
CA LEU A 189 7.62 6.74 9.02
C LEU A 189 7.39 5.50 9.89
N PRO A 190 6.28 5.45 10.67
CA PRO A 190 6.16 4.47 11.76
C PRO A 190 6.21 3.02 11.29
N ASP A 191 5.31 2.64 10.38
CA ASP A 191 5.17 1.30 9.83
C ASP A 191 6.38 0.90 8.99
N GLN A 192 6.82 1.75 8.07
CA GLN A 192 7.98 1.50 7.22
C GLN A 192 9.26 1.30 8.05
N THR A 193 9.50 2.18 9.04
CA THR A 193 10.68 2.06 9.90
C THR A 193 10.60 0.82 10.79
N ALA A 194 9.41 0.46 11.26
CA ALA A 194 9.20 -0.73 12.07
C ALA A 194 9.45 -2.01 11.26
N LEU A 195 8.92 -2.10 10.04
CA LEU A 195 9.20 -3.21 9.11
C LEU A 195 10.70 -3.36 8.83
N ASN A 196 11.38 -2.24 8.52
CA ASN A 196 12.81 -2.26 8.25
C ASN A 196 13.64 -2.79 9.41
N LYS A 197 13.21 -2.54 10.66
CA LYS A 197 13.89 -2.99 11.88
C LYS A 197 13.51 -4.42 12.31
N ALA A 198 12.30 -4.84 12.03
CA ALA A 198 11.76 -6.09 12.55
C ALA A 198 11.98 -7.27 11.60
N CYS A 199 11.81 -7.06 10.29
CA CYS A 199 12.01 -8.10 9.29
C CYS A 199 13.50 -8.26 8.97
N THR A 200 13.98 -9.50 8.95
CA THR A 200 15.38 -9.85 8.70
C THR A 200 15.58 -10.63 7.42
N GLU A 201 14.65 -11.51 7.09
CA GLU A 201 14.68 -12.35 5.90
C GLU A 201 13.97 -11.62 4.74
N LYS A 202 14.77 -10.87 3.95
CA LYS A 202 14.26 -9.93 2.94
C LYS A 202 14.85 -10.18 1.56
N ILE A 203 14.03 -9.94 0.53
CA ILE A 203 14.49 -9.78 -0.85
C ILE A 203 14.39 -8.30 -1.23
N TYR A 204 15.44 -7.76 -1.85
CA TYR A 204 15.42 -6.40 -2.40
C TYR A 204 15.08 -6.45 -3.88
N PHE A 205 13.90 -5.91 -4.20
CA PHE A 205 13.46 -5.77 -5.57
C PHE A 205 14.20 -4.66 -6.31
N PRO A 206 14.43 -4.78 -7.62
CA PRO A 206 14.86 -3.68 -8.47
C PRO A 206 13.90 -2.48 -8.39
N ASP A 207 14.44 -1.27 -8.56
CA ASP A 207 13.65 -0.02 -8.50
C ASP A 207 12.47 -0.01 -9.48
N LYS A 208 12.55 -0.71 -10.63
CA LYS A 208 11.45 -0.84 -11.61
C LYS A 208 10.14 -1.36 -11.03
N TYR A 209 10.17 -2.10 -9.92
CA TYR A 209 8.97 -2.62 -9.23
C TYR A 209 8.39 -1.69 -8.17
N ASN A 210 9.07 -0.59 -7.90
CA ASN A 210 8.58 0.49 -7.05
C ASN A 210 9.30 1.79 -7.42
N GLU A 211 9.11 2.26 -8.67
CA GLU A 211 9.75 3.48 -9.19
C GLU A 211 9.17 4.72 -8.51
N GLN A 212 9.98 5.38 -7.71
CA GLN A 212 9.56 6.50 -6.85
C GLN A 212 9.85 7.88 -7.45
N HIS A 213 10.64 7.99 -8.53
CA HIS A 213 11.01 9.27 -9.13
C HIS A 213 10.29 9.54 -10.44
N GLN A 214 10.80 8.99 -11.52
CA GLN A 214 10.26 9.18 -12.87
C GLN A 214 10.11 7.83 -13.55
N ARG A 215 9.03 7.70 -14.31
CA ARG A 215 8.83 6.51 -15.13
C ARG A 215 10.04 6.29 -16.05
N GLN A 216 10.63 5.10 -15.97
CA GLN A 216 11.67 4.60 -16.87
C GLN A 216 11.02 3.71 -17.93
N GLU A 217 11.81 3.33 -18.96
CA GLU A 217 11.31 2.46 -20.01
C GLU A 217 10.86 1.09 -19.47
N ASP A 218 11.60 0.53 -18.52
CA ASP A 218 11.34 -0.78 -17.91
C ASP A 218 10.47 -0.75 -16.65
N THR A 219 9.95 0.42 -16.25
CA THR A 219 9.08 0.56 -15.05
C THR A 219 7.89 -0.39 -15.12
N VAL A 220 7.74 -1.21 -14.09
CA VAL A 220 6.58 -2.11 -13.89
C VAL A 220 5.53 -1.41 -13.03
N LEU A 221 5.92 -0.97 -11.83
CA LEU A 221 5.07 -0.21 -10.91
C LEU A 221 5.70 1.14 -10.62
N ARG A 222 4.92 2.20 -10.78
CA ARG A 222 5.28 3.54 -10.37
C ARG A 222 4.55 3.92 -9.09
N HIS A 223 5.30 4.41 -8.10
CA HIS A 223 4.81 4.86 -6.81
C HIS A 223 4.90 6.39 -6.72
N PHE A 224 3.76 7.05 -6.54
CA PHE A 224 3.67 8.51 -6.43
C PHE A 224 3.86 9.00 -4.99
N SER A 225 4.73 8.34 -4.22
CA SER A 225 5.01 8.64 -2.81
C SER A 225 5.64 10.01 -2.57
N LEU A 226 6.40 10.52 -3.54
CA LEU A 226 7.11 11.79 -3.46
C LEU A 226 6.36 12.88 -4.22
N THR A 227 5.38 13.52 -3.58
CA THR A 227 4.62 14.61 -4.18
C THR A 227 5.11 15.94 -3.62
N PHE A 228 5.73 16.78 -4.48
CA PHE A 228 6.19 18.12 -4.14
C PHE A 228 5.40 19.18 -4.90
N ARG A 229 5.16 20.31 -4.23
CA ARG A 229 4.60 21.50 -4.85
C ARG A 229 5.69 22.53 -5.06
N ALA A 230 6.02 22.84 -6.31
CA ALA A 230 6.98 23.87 -6.65
C ALA A 230 6.36 25.28 -6.50
N LYS A 231 6.92 26.12 -5.66
CA LYS A 231 6.54 27.54 -5.53
C LYS A 231 7.46 28.39 -6.41
N PRO A 232 6.95 29.47 -7.03
CA PRO A 232 5.60 30.06 -6.94
C PRO A 232 4.57 29.40 -7.88
N TYR A 233 4.97 28.45 -8.71
CA TYR A 233 4.11 27.87 -9.73
C TYR A 233 3.23 26.76 -9.16
N PRO A 234 1.97 26.63 -9.61
CA PRO A 234 1.06 25.58 -9.18
C PRO A 234 1.37 24.25 -9.85
N THR A 235 2.62 23.81 -9.78
CA THR A 235 3.06 22.55 -10.36
C THR A 235 3.36 21.55 -9.26
N TYR A 236 3.08 20.28 -9.52
CA TYR A 236 3.45 19.18 -8.67
C TYR A 236 4.52 18.33 -9.36
N ILE A 237 5.64 18.18 -8.70
CA ILE A 237 6.63 17.19 -9.10
C ILE A 237 6.12 15.84 -8.58
N ASN A 238 6.04 14.84 -9.47
CA ASN A 238 5.55 13.51 -9.10
C ASN A 238 4.13 13.49 -8.53
N ALA A 239 3.24 14.32 -9.10
CA ALA A 239 1.84 14.37 -8.69
C ALA A 239 1.15 13.01 -8.90
N LYS A 240 0.26 12.64 -7.98
CA LYS A 240 -0.61 11.48 -8.13
C LYS A 240 -1.58 11.71 -9.29
N PRO A 241 -1.90 10.68 -10.11
CA PRO A 241 -2.75 10.85 -11.29
C PRO A 241 -4.09 11.54 -11.00
N TRP A 242 -4.77 11.18 -9.90
CA TRP A 242 -6.04 11.80 -9.53
C TRP A 242 -5.91 13.22 -8.95
N GLN A 243 -4.73 13.68 -8.60
CA GLN A 243 -4.48 15.06 -8.15
C GLN A 243 -4.37 16.05 -9.30
N ILE A 244 -4.17 15.58 -10.53
CA ILE A 244 -4.03 16.45 -11.71
C ILE A 244 -5.30 17.27 -11.94
N ASP A 245 -6.48 16.64 -11.87
CA ASP A 245 -7.76 17.34 -12.04
C ASP A 245 -8.04 18.36 -10.93
N GLU A 246 -7.68 18.05 -9.68
CA GLU A 246 -7.78 19.00 -8.57
C GLU A 246 -6.86 20.20 -8.78
N ILE A 247 -5.65 19.97 -9.30
CA ILE A 247 -4.68 21.02 -9.63
C ILE A 247 -5.23 21.91 -10.72
N HIS A 248 -5.76 21.33 -11.79
CA HIS A 248 -6.32 22.06 -12.92
C HIS A 248 -7.53 22.91 -12.50
N LYS A 249 -8.47 22.33 -11.74
CA LYS A 249 -9.63 23.05 -11.17
C LYS A 249 -9.22 24.20 -10.26
N LYS A 250 -8.22 23.97 -9.39
CA LYS A 250 -7.76 24.97 -8.42
C LYS A 250 -7.08 26.17 -9.04
N TYR A 251 -6.45 26.01 -10.20
CA TYR A 251 -5.61 27.04 -10.84
C TYR A 251 -6.12 27.46 -12.21
N ASN A 252 -7.34 27.06 -12.62
CA ASN A 252 -7.97 27.39 -13.91
C ASN A 252 -7.03 27.13 -15.11
N ILE A 253 -6.39 25.96 -15.16
CA ILE A 253 -5.39 25.67 -16.20
C ILE A 253 -6.06 25.26 -17.54
N TYR A 254 -7.37 25.02 -17.55
CA TYR A 254 -8.14 24.67 -18.75
C TYR A 254 -8.87 25.85 -19.40
N ASP A 255 -8.77 27.07 -18.89
CA ASP A 255 -9.40 28.27 -19.45
C ASP A 255 -8.48 29.01 -20.43
#